data_8a9bcde23743570d91510b205167a104
#
_entry.id   8a9bcde23743570d91510b205167a104
#
_cell.length_a   1.000
_cell.length_b   1.000
_cell.length_c   1.000
_cell.angle_alpha   90.00
_cell.angle_beta   90.00
_cell.angle_gamma   90.00
#
_symmetry.space_group_name_H-M   'P 1'
#
loop_
_entity.id
_entity.type
_entity.pdbx_description
1 polymer ?
#
loop_
_entity_poly.entity_id
_entity_poly.type
_entity_poly.pdbx_seq_one_letter_code
_entity_poly.pdbx_strand_id
1 'polypeptide(L)'
;QKKHATVAIAFMLLYRLPEAQLAKMGIPFLLDPIEKGGLGLTTEEVGFVQGTVGIIGLTLGGILGGISVARGGLKRWLWPMVWAISLPDFVYVYLSYAQPDSLLFVNICIFIEQFGYGFGFTAYMLYLIYFADGEHKTAHYAICTAFMALGMMIPGMAAGWLQEHLGYNHFFIWIMICCIATFGVTALLKIHPEFGKKTLKS
;
A
#
# COMPACT_ATOMS: atom_id res chain seq x y z
N GLN A 1 -28.44 6.59 -6.85
CA GLN A 1 -27.01 6.62 -7.26
C GLN A 1 -26.23 7.46 -6.27
N LYS A 2 -25.12 6.92 -5.72
CA LYS A 2 -24.22 7.68 -4.84
C LYS A 2 -23.50 8.77 -5.64
N LYS A 3 -23.55 10.00 -5.14
CA LYS A 3 -22.77 11.10 -5.72
C LYS A 3 -21.28 10.71 -5.70
N HIS A 4 -20.60 10.93 -6.81
CA HIS A 4 -19.16 10.62 -6.98
C HIS A 4 -18.78 9.12 -7.01
N ALA A 5 -19.69 8.22 -7.39
CA ALA A 5 -19.41 6.79 -7.49
C ALA A 5 -18.21 6.48 -8.42
N THR A 6 -18.10 7.16 -9.55
CA THR A 6 -16.97 6.99 -10.50
C THR A 6 -15.63 7.30 -9.85
N VAL A 7 -15.55 8.40 -9.07
CA VAL A 7 -14.32 8.77 -8.36
C VAL A 7 -13.98 7.73 -7.29
N ALA A 8 -14.99 7.23 -6.57
CA ALA A 8 -14.80 6.19 -5.56
C ALA A 8 -14.28 4.88 -6.18
N ILE A 9 -14.87 4.46 -7.32
CA ILE A 9 -14.40 3.26 -8.04
C ILE A 9 -12.97 3.46 -8.55
N ALA A 10 -12.67 4.61 -9.15
CA ALA A 10 -11.31 4.94 -9.58
C ALA A 10 -10.31 4.88 -8.40
N PHE A 11 -10.68 5.42 -7.25
CA PHE A 11 -9.87 5.32 -6.04
C PHE A 11 -9.67 3.87 -5.59
N MET A 12 -10.74 3.07 -5.56
CA MET A 12 -10.66 1.66 -5.14
C MET A 12 -9.77 0.82 -6.06
N LEU A 13 -9.74 1.13 -7.35
CA LEU A 13 -8.94 0.40 -8.34
C LEU A 13 -7.47 0.88 -8.40
N LEU A 14 -7.22 2.18 -8.23
CA LEU A 14 -5.93 2.79 -8.55
C LEU A 14 -5.10 3.20 -7.33
N TYR A 15 -5.72 3.36 -6.15
CA TYR A 15 -4.98 3.76 -4.95
C TYR A 15 -3.86 2.80 -4.60
N ARG A 16 -4.09 1.50 -4.80
CA ARG A 16 -3.14 0.44 -4.51
C ARG A 16 -2.43 -0.11 -5.75
N LEU A 17 -2.43 0.63 -6.85
CA LEU A 17 -1.80 0.21 -8.10
C LEU A 17 -0.29 -0.12 -7.94
N PRO A 18 0.55 0.70 -7.27
CA PRO A 18 1.93 0.35 -7.00
C PRO A 18 2.04 -0.88 -6.08
N GLU A 19 1.30 -0.89 -4.98
CA GLU A 19 1.30 -1.95 -3.99
C GLU A 19 0.91 -3.32 -4.55
N ALA A 20 -0.05 -3.36 -5.47
CA ALA A 20 -0.50 -4.59 -6.10
C ALA A 20 0.63 -5.31 -6.86
N GLN A 21 1.51 -4.55 -7.49
CA GLN A 21 2.66 -5.04 -8.21
C GLN A 21 3.80 -5.38 -7.25
N LEU A 22 4.05 -4.50 -6.27
CA LEU A 22 5.09 -4.71 -5.26
C LEU A 22 4.84 -5.96 -4.42
N ALA A 23 3.60 -6.18 -3.98
CA ALA A 23 3.20 -7.37 -3.22
C ALA A 23 3.45 -8.69 -3.97
N LYS A 24 3.45 -8.67 -5.32
CA LYS A 24 3.76 -9.85 -6.13
C LYS A 24 5.25 -10.06 -6.34
N MET A 25 6.01 -8.99 -6.48
CA MET A 25 7.42 -9.06 -6.88
C MET A 25 8.41 -8.84 -5.73
N GLY A 26 7.94 -8.38 -4.56
CA GLY A 26 8.80 -8.15 -3.40
C GLY A 26 9.50 -9.42 -2.89
N ILE A 27 8.76 -10.53 -2.70
CA ILE A 27 9.35 -11.80 -2.26
C ILE A 27 10.27 -12.40 -3.33
N PRO A 28 9.87 -12.52 -4.62
CA PRO A 28 10.80 -12.93 -5.68
C PRO A 28 12.09 -12.10 -5.72
N PHE A 29 11.99 -10.77 -5.59
CA PHE A 29 13.16 -9.90 -5.54
C PHE A 29 14.13 -10.24 -4.39
N LEU A 30 13.61 -10.54 -3.21
CA LEU A 30 14.45 -10.91 -2.06
C LEU A 30 15.13 -12.26 -2.27
N LEU A 31 14.47 -13.23 -2.93
CA LEU A 31 14.96 -14.59 -3.14
C LEU A 31 15.87 -14.75 -4.37
N ASP A 32 15.58 -14.01 -5.45
CA ASP A 32 16.29 -14.17 -6.71
C ASP A 32 17.79 -13.85 -6.55
N PRO A 33 18.65 -14.61 -7.25
CA PRO A 33 20.09 -14.40 -7.21
C PRO A 33 20.51 -12.97 -7.62
N ILE A 34 21.64 -12.52 -7.10
CA ILE A 34 22.23 -11.20 -7.39
C ILE A 34 22.45 -11.01 -8.90
N GLU A 35 22.86 -12.07 -9.61
CA GLU A 35 23.08 -12.06 -11.07
C GLU A 35 21.80 -11.75 -11.86
N LYS A 36 20.62 -12.01 -11.27
CA LYS A 36 19.32 -11.68 -11.84
C LYS A 36 18.79 -10.33 -11.35
N GLY A 37 19.56 -9.61 -10.57
CA GLY A 37 19.18 -8.33 -9.99
C GLY A 37 18.38 -8.42 -8.68
N GLY A 38 18.24 -9.63 -8.10
CA GLY A 38 17.66 -9.86 -6.79
C GLY A 38 18.64 -9.63 -5.64
N LEU A 39 18.25 -9.98 -4.41
CA LEU A 39 19.12 -9.88 -3.22
C LEU A 39 19.76 -11.21 -2.82
N GLY A 40 19.34 -12.33 -3.36
CA GLY A 40 19.91 -13.65 -3.09
C GLY A 40 19.73 -14.14 -1.65
N LEU A 41 18.71 -13.65 -0.93
CA LEU A 41 18.43 -14.07 0.44
C LEU A 41 17.91 -15.50 0.46
N THR A 42 18.23 -16.23 1.53
CA THR A 42 17.68 -17.56 1.78
C THR A 42 16.18 -17.48 2.12
N THR A 43 15.46 -18.58 1.93
CA THR A 43 14.03 -18.66 2.31
C THR A 43 13.80 -18.39 3.80
N GLU A 44 14.76 -18.78 4.66
CA GLU A 44 14.69 -18.52 6.10
C GLU A 44 14.81 -17.02 6.39
N GLU A 45 15.78 -16.34 5.77
CA GLU A 45 15.97 -14.88 5.91
C GLU A 45 14.75 -14.13 5.40
N VAL A 46 14.20 -14.48 4.24
CA VAL A 46 12.98 -13.87 3.71
C VAL A 46 11.79 -14.12 4.64
N GLY A 47 11.68 -15.33 5.19
CA GLY A 47 10.67 -15.67 6.20
C GLY A 47 10.77 -14.76 7.44
N PHE A 48 11.98 -14.47 7.92
CA PHE A 48 12.19 -13.56 9.03
C PHE A 48 11.90 -12.10 8.65
N VAL A 49 12.43 -11.63 7.52
CA VAL A 49 12.26 -10.24 7.03
C VAL A 49 10.80 -9.91 6.80
N GLN A 50 10.07 -10.74 6.06
CA GLN A 50 8.67 -10.50 5.72
C GLN A 50 7.71 -10.97 6.83
N GLY A 51 7.94 -12.17 7.37
CA GLY A 51 7.04 -12.80 8.33
C GLY A 51 7.15 -12.24 9.75
N THR A 52 8.31 -11.75 10.17
CA THR A 52 8.50 -11.18 11.51
C THR A 52 8.58 -9.66 11.45
N VAL A 53 9.62 -9.14 10.80
CA VAL A 53 9.89 -7.69 10.76
C VAL A 53 8.80 -6.95 10.00
N GLY A 54 8.38 -7.48 8.84
CA GLY A 54 7.33 -6.90 8.01
C GLY A 54 5.98 -6.87 8.73
N ILE A 55 5.58 -7.98 9.40
CA ILE A 55 4.31 -8.03 10.13
C ILE A 55 4.30 -7.05 11.32
N ILE A 56 5.42 -6.90 12.03
CA ILE A 56 5.53 -5.91 13.11
C ILE A 56 5.35 -4.50 12.54
N GLY A 57 6.05 -4.16 11.45
CA GLY A 57 5.93 -2.87 10.78
C GLY A 57 4.49 -2.59 10.36
N LEU A 58 3.88 -3.52 9.62
CA LEU A 58 2.50 -3.45 9.14
C LEU A 58 1.50 -3.22 10.29
N THR A 59 1.62 -3.99 11.36
CA THR A 59 0.72 -3.93 12.52
C THR A 59 0.84 -2.59 13.23
N LEU A 60 2.07 -2.14 13.50
CA LEU A 60 2.31 -0.84 14.14
C LEU A 60 1.81 0.31 13.27
N GLY A 61 2.06 0.27 11.95
CA GLY A 61 1.55 1.25 11.00
C GLY A 61 0.03 1.33 11.02
N GLY A 62 -0.65 0.18 10.96
CA GLY A 62 -2.12 0.09 11.00
C GLY A 62 -2.71 0.62 12.30
N ILE A 63 -2.15 0.24 13.45
CA ILE A 63 -2.60 0.73 14.78
C ILE A 63 -2.43 2.24 14.88
N LEU A 64 -1.26 2.77 14.53
CA LEU A 64 -0.99 4.21 14.59
C LEU A 64 -1.84 4.97 13.58
N GLY A 65 -2.10 4.39 12.39
CA GLY A 65 -3.02 4.93 11.40
C GLY A 65 -4.44 5.09 11.97
N GLY A 66 -4.96 4.03 12.60
CA GLY A 66 -6.27 4.05 13.25
C GLY A 66 -6.37 5.11 14.36
N ILE A 67 -5.37 5.18 15.24
CA ILE A 67 -5.31 6.18 16.32
C ILE A 67 -5.26 7.60 15.75
N SER A 68 -4.48 7.81 14.70
CA SER A 68 -4.34 9.12 14.05
C SER A 68 -5.67 9.62 13.49
N VAL A 69 -6.40 8.75 12.78
CA VAL A 69 -7.71 9.10 12.24
C VAL A 69 -8.74 9.30 13.36
N ALA A 70 -8.73 8.47 14.40
CA ALA A 70 -9.64 8.63 15.54
C ALA A 70 -9.49 9.99 16.24
N ARG A 71 -8.26 10.55 16.26
CA ARG A 71 -7.98 11.87 16.85
C ARG A 71 -8.23 13.03 15.91
N GLY A 72 -7.86 12.90 14.64
CA GLY A 72 -7.82 14.02 13.68
C GLY A 72 -8.84 13.96 12.55
N GLY A 73 -9.53 12.84 12.37
CA GLY A 73 -10.41 12.57 11.24
C GLY A 73 -9.68 12.14 9.98
N LEU A 74 -10.37 11.40 9.11
CA LEU A 74 -9.76 10.85 7.88
C LEU A 74 -9.30 11.95 6.91
N LYS A 75 -10.07 13.03 6.77
CA LYS A 75 -9.73 14.14 5.86
C LYS A 75 -8.37 14.76 6.17
N ARG A 76 -8.04 14.93 7.47
CA ARG A 76 -6.76 15.52 7.90
C ARG A 76 -5.59 14.56 7.63
N TRP A 77 -5.78 13.27 7.89
CA TRP A 77 -4.73 12.27 7.80
C TRP A 77 -4.59 11.62 6.42
N LEU A 78 -5.52 11.90 5.50
CA LEU A 78 -5.50 11.30 4.16
C LEU A 78 -4.16 11.52 3.44
N TRP A 79 -3.69 12.77 3.35
CA TRP A 79 -2.45 13.09 2.65
C TRP A 79 -1.20 12.53 3.34
N PRO A 80 -0.99 12.67 4.67
CA PRO A 80 0.08 11.97 5.36
C PRO A 80 0.08 10.46 5.11
N MET A 81 -1.09 9.83 5.05
CA MET A 81 -1.23 8.39 4.79
C MET A 81 -0.88 8.01 3.36
N VAL A 82 -1.25 8.84 2.37
CA VAL A 82 -0.86 8.64 0.97
C VAL A 82 0.65 8.75 0.80
N TRP A 83 1.29 9.71 1.44
CA TRP A 83 2.75 9.81 1.44
C TRP A 83 3.40 8.61 2.14
N ALA A 84 2.83 8.17 3.24
CA ALA A 84 3.36 7.04 4.01
C ALA A 84 3.27 5.69 3.26
N ILE A 85 2.27 5.49 2.40
CA ILE A 85 2.17 4.26 1.59
C ILE A 85 3.05 4.33 0.34
N SER A 86 3.26 5.51 -0.24
CA SER A 86 3.93 5.65 -1.53
C SER A 86 5.44 5.91 -1.42
N LEU A 87 5.86 6.73 -0.45
CA LEU A 87 7.28 7.12 -0.35
C LEU A 87 8.19 5.95 0.06
N PRO A 88 7.81 5.08 1.00
CA PRO A 88 8.65 3.95 1.39
C PRO A 88 8.91 2.93 0.28
N ASP A 89 8.08 2.84 -0.76
CA ASP A 89 8.33 1.96 -1.91
C ASP A 89 9.69 2.25 -2.57
N PHE A 90 10.21 3.49 -2.37
CA PHE A 90 11.54 3.87 -2.81
C PHE A 90 12.66 3.01 -2.20
N VAL A 91 12.42 2.36 -1.07
CA VAL A 91 13.42 1.45 -0.49
C VAL A 91 13.74 0.27 -1.41
N TYR A 92 12.77 -0.20 -2.20
CA TYR A 92 13.01 -1.25 -3.19
C TYR A 92 13.86 -0.77 -4.37
N VAL A 93 13.70 0.49 -4.79
CA VAL A 93 14.62 1.10 -5.75
C VAL A 93 16.02 1.12 -5.16
N TYR A 94 16.17 1.59 -3.93
CA TYR A 94 17.46 1.60 -3.25
C TYR A 94 18.08 0.19 -3.14
N LEU A 95 17.31 -0.79 -2.65
CA LEU A 95 17.78 -2.17 -2.48
C LEU A 95 18.20 -2.82 -3.82
N SER A 96 17.47 -2.52 -4.92
CA SER A 96 17.80 -3.09 -6.23
C SER A 96 19.09 -2.54 -6.85
N TYR A 97 19.47 -1.32 -6.51
CA TYR A 97 20.73 -0.72 -6.98
C TYR A 97 21.89 -0.95 -6.03
N ALA A 98 21.65 -0.85 -4.71
CA ALA A 98 22.70 -0.95 -3.70
C ALA A 98 23.07 -2.40 -3.36
N GLN A 99 22.11 -3.34 -3.49
CA GLN A 99 22.25 -4.78 -3.16
C GLN A 99 23.09 -5.01 -1.90
N PRO A 100 22.68 -4.47 -0.72
CA PRO A 100 23.51 -4.50 0.48
C PRO A 100 23.65 -5.93 1.00
N ASP A 101 24.87 -6.32 1.38
CA ASP A 101 25.16 -7.63 1.99
C ASP A 101 24.60 -7.76 3.42
N SER A 102 24.24 -6.64 4.05
CA SER A 102 23.78 -6.61 5.44
C SER A 102 22.28 -6.85 5.55
N LEU A 103 21.92 -8.01 6.12
CA LEU A 103 20.52 -8.34 6.41
C LEU A 103 19.85 -7.29 7.34
N LEU A 104 20.62 -6.60 8.19
CA LEU A 104 20.09 -5.54 9.04
C LEU A 104 19.54 -4.38 8.22
N PHE A 105 20.24 -3.95 7.15
CA PHE A 105 19.75 -2.90 6.26
C PHE A 105 18.47 -3.32 5.53
N VAL A 106 18.42 -4.57 5.05
CA VAL A 106 17.20 -5.11 4.42
C VAL A 106 16.04 -5.09 5.40
N ASN A 107 16.25 -5.52 6.65
CA ASN A 107 15.22 -5.50 7.69
C ASN A 107 14.71 -4.07 7.97
N ILE A 108 15.59 -3.08 8.05
CA ILE A 108 15.19 -1.67 8.25
C ILE A 108 14.35 -1.18 7.07
N CYS A 109 14.77 -1.45 5.84
CA CYS A 109 14.05 -1.07 4.63
C CYS A 109 12.65 -1.67 4.60
N ILE A 110 12.53 -2.98 4.81
CA ILE A 110 11.24 -3.67 4.80
C ILE A 110 10.35 -3.23 5.97
N PHE A 111 10.93 -2.97 7.16
CA PHE A 111 10.15 -2.42 8.27
C PHE A 111 9.53 -1.05 7.91
N ILE A 112 10.31 -0.15 7.32
CA ILE A 112 9.85 1.19 6.94
C ILE A 112 8.73 1.10 5.88
N GLU A 113 8.92 0.26 4.86
CA GLU A 113 7.93 0.05 3.81
C GLU A 113 6.64 -0.55 4.38
N GLN A 114 6.73 -1.64 5.14
CA GLN A 114 5.55 -2.29 5.72
C GLN A 114 4.84 -1.42 6.76
N PHE A 115 5.58 -0.62 7.53
CA PHE A 115 4.98 0.39 8.41
C PHE A 115 4.20 1.44 7.61
N GLY A 116 4.80 1.98 6.56
CA GLY A 116 4.16 2.95 5.65
C GLY A 116 2.91 2.37 4.99
N TYR A 117 3.02 1.12 4.53
CA TYR A 117 1.89 0.38 3.97
C TYR A 117 0.75 0.23 4.99
N GLY A 118 1.01 -0.24 6.20
CA GLY A 118 -0.03 -0.39 7.23
C GLY A 118 -0.69 0.94 7.60
N PHE A 119 0.10 2.00 7.74
CA PHE A 119 -0.39 3.34 8.04
C PHE A 119 -1.26 3.90 6.91
N GLY A 120 -0.79 3.82 5.66
CA GLY A 120 -1.51 4.35 4.50
C GLY A 120 -2.71 3.50 4.08
N PHE A 121 -2.64 2.18 4.25
CA PHE A 121 -3.76 1.29 3.99
C PHE A 121 -4.96 1.56 4.91
N THR A 122 -4.72 2.08 6.10
CA THR A 122 -5.78 2.50 7.02
C THR A 122 -6.70 3.56 6.37
N ALA A 123 -6.13 4.53 5.64
CA ALA A 123 -6.93 5.53 4.92
C ALA A 123 -7.84 4.88 3.86
N TYR A 124 -7.30 3.90 3.13
CA TYR A 124 -8.06 3.17 2.12
C TYR A 124 -9.25 2.43 2.73
N MET A 125 -9.01 1.64 3.78
CA MET A 125 -10.08 0.87 4.45
C MET A 125 -11.16 1.78 5.04
N LEU A 126 -10.77 2.87 5.68
CA LEU A 126 -11.72 3.83 6.24
C LEU A 126 -12.51 4.56 5.16
N TYR A 127 -11.90 4.83 4.00
CA TYR A 127 -12.63 5.39 2.87
C TYR A 127 -13.68 4.41 2.32
N LEU A 128 -13.38 3.11 2.23
CA LEU A 128 -14.37 2.11 1.84
C LEU A 128 -15.57 2.10 2.78
N ILE A 129 -15.31 2.18 4.09
CA ILE A 129 -16.37 2.25 5.11
C ILE A 129 -17.19 3.54 4.94
N TYR A 130 -16.51 4.68 4.75
CA TYR A 130 -17.15 5.97 4.50
C TYR A 130 -18.06 5.94 3.27
N PHE A 131 -17.56 5.39 2.16
CA PHE A 131 -18.34 5.33 0.93
C PHE A 131 -19.49 4.33 1.01
N ALA A 132 -19.31 3.23 1.74
CA ALA A 132 -20.33 2.19 1.91
C ALA A 132 -21.50 2.63 2.79
N ASP A 133 -21.35 3.68 3.61
CA ASP A 133 -22.36 4.11 4.58
C ASP A 133 -23.71 4.44 3.92
N GLY A 134 -24.81 4.11 4.62
CA GLY A 134 -26.20 4.29 4.20
C GLY A 134 -27.08 3.07 4.48
N GLU A 135 -28.28 3.06 3.91
CA GLU A 135 -29.33 2.05 4.15
C GLU A 135 -28.83 0.60 3.86
N HIS A 136 -28.04 0.41 2.81
CA HIS A 136 -27.52 -0.89 2.37
C HIS A 136 -26.01 -1.02 2.57
N LYS A 137 -25.47 -0.53 3.70
CA LYS A 137 -24.02 -0.42 3.89
C LYS A 137 -23.26 -1.74 3.75
N THR A 138 -23.81 -2.86 4.19
CA THR A 138 -23.17 -4.17 4.08
C THR A 138 -23.00 -4.61 2.63
N ALA A 139 -24.03 -4.44 1.80
CA ALA A 139 -23.98 -4.74 0.37
C ALA A 139 -23.01 -3.80 -0.36
N HIS A 140 -23.07 -2.49 -0.05
CA HIS A 140 -22.15 -1.52 -0.61
C HIS A 140 -20.69 -1.82 -0.23
N TYR A 141 -20.44 -2.19 1.03
CA TYR A 141 -19.09 -2.54 1.48
C TYR A 141 -18.58 -3.80 0.78
N ALA A 142 -19.43 -4.82 0.58
CA ALA A 142 -19.06 -6.01 -0.20
C ALA A 142 -18.68 -5.67 -1.66
N ILE A 143 -19.41 -4.75 -2.29
CA ILE A 143 -19.07 -4.27 -3.63
C ILE A 143 -17.73 -3.50 -3.61
N CYS A 144 -17.51 -2.64 -2.62
CA CYS A 144 -16.24 -1.92 -2.47
C CYS A 144 -15.05 -2.87 -2.31
N THR A 145 -15.20 -3.93 -1.50
CA THR A 145 -14.15 -4.94 -1.33
C THR A 145 -13.91 -5.78 -2.60
N ALA A 146 -14.94 -6.00 -3.42
CA ALA A 146 -14.77 -6.61 -4.74
C ALA A 146 -13.91 -5.73 -5.67
N PHE A 147 -14.17 -4.42 -5.73
CA PHE A 147 -13.32 -3.48 -6.48
C PHE A 147 -11.90 -3.41 -5.90
N MET A 148 -11.74 -3.48 -4.58
CA MET A 148 -10.43 -3.59 -3.93
C MET A 148 -9.68 -4.83 -4.41
N ALA A 149 -10.34 -5.98 -4.46
CA ALA A 149 -9.73 -7.22 -4.95
C ALA A 149 -9.31 -7.11 -6.42
N LEU A 150 -10.16 -6.56 -7.30
CA LEU A 150 -9.84 -6.32 -8.70
C LEU A 150 -8.63 -5.37 -8.85
N GLY A 151 -8.58 -4.30 -8.06
CA GLY A 151 -7.47 -3.34 -8.05
C GLY A 151 -6.13 -3.96 -7.62
N MET A 152 -6.16 -5.06 -6.86
CA MET A 152 -4.97 -5.84 -6.52
C MET A 152 -4.65 -6.92 -7.56
N MET A 153 -5.67 -7.63 -8.04
CA MET A 153 -5.48 -8.77 -8.93
C MET A 153 -4.96 -8.35 -10.30
N ILE A 154 -5.59 -7.36 -10.94
CA ILE A 154 -5.26 -6.99 -12.33
C ILE A 154 -3.81 -6.49 -12.46
N PRO A 155 -3.34 -5.49 -11.69
CA PRO A 155 -1.94 -5.07 -11.78
C PRO A 155 -0.96 -6.15 -11.31
N GLY A 156 -1.35 -6.94 -10.28
CA GLY A 156 -0.53 -8.03 -9.78
C GLY A 156 -0.30 -9.15 -10.81
N MET A 157 -1.28 -9.43 -11.67
CA MET A 157 -1.13 -10.40 -12.77
C MET A 157 -0.10 -9.94 -13.83
N ALA A 158 -0.03 -8.65 -14.10
CA ALA A 158 0.90 -8.08 -15.06
C ALA A 158 2.32 -7.91 -14.49
N ALA A 159 2.48 -7.92 -13.17
CA ALA A 159 3.73 -7.54 -12.48
C ALA A 159 4.92 -8.45 -12.88
N GLY A 160 4.72 -9.77 -12.94
CA GLY A 160 5.78 -10.70 -13.33
C GLY A 160 6.25 -10.48 -14.76
N TRP A 161 5.29 -10.41 -15.71
CA TRP A 161 5.61 -10.12 -17.09
C TRP A 161 6.36 -8.79 -17.26
N LEU A 162 5.93 -7.77 -16.54
CA LEU A 162 6.54 -6.45 -16.60
C LEU A 162 7.97 -6.48 -16.02
N GLN A 163 8.17 -7.19 -14.92
CA GLN A 163 9.48 -7.36 -14.30
C GLN A 163 10.46 -8.13 -15.19
N GLU A 164 10.01 -9.19 -15.88
CA GLU A 164 10.84 -9.95 -16.83
C GLU A 164 11.37 -9.07 -17.96
N HIS A 165 10.59 -8.09 -18.44
CA HIS A 165 10.99 -7.19 -19.52
C HIS A 165 11.83 -6.00 -19.06
N LEU A 166 11.56 -5.46 -17.86
CA LEU A 166 12.24 -4.28 -17.34
C LEU A 166 13.46 -4.59 -16.47
N GLY A 167 13.52 -5.79 -15.87
CA GLY A 167 14.43 -6.08 -14.78
C GLY A 167 14.02 -5.38 -13.48
N TYR A 168 14.54 -5.81 -12.33
CA TYR A 168 14.12 -5.29 -11.01
C TYR A 168 14.33 -3.78 -10.86
N ASN A 169 15.47 -3.25 -11.30
CA ASN A 169 15.80 -1.84 -11.14
C ASN A 169 14.76 -0.92 -11.79
N HIS A 170 14.44 -1.15 -13.06
CA HIS A 170 13.46 -0.34 -13.78
C HIS A 170 12.02 -0.66 -13.35
N PHE A 171 11.76 -1.91 -12.93
CA PHE A 171 10.47 -2.29 -12.41
C PHE A 171 10.11 -1.53 -11.13
N PHE A 172 11.05 -1.35 -10.19
CA PHE A 172 10.79 -0.56 -8.99
C PHE A 172 10.68 0.95 -9.29
N ILE A 173 11.40 1.46 -10.29
CA ILE A 173 11.18 2.83 -10.79
C ILE A 173 9.76 2.95 -11.39
N TRP A 174 9.31 1.97 -12.14
CA TRP A 174 7.94 1.93 -12.66
C TRP A 174 6.90 1.96 -11.53
N ILE A 175 7.11 1.23 -10.43
CA ILE A 175 6.25 1.28 -9.25
C ILE A 175 6.17 2.71 -8.70
N MET A 176 7.29 3.43 -8.60
CA MET A 176 7.29 4.83 -8.16
C MET A 176 6.50 5.73 -9.12
N ILE A 177 6.55 5.49 -10.42
CA ILE A 177 5.71 6.21 -11.40
C ILE A 177 4.23 5.90 -11.17
N CYS A 178 3.88 4.65 -10.87
CA CYS A 178 2.51 4.26 -10.55
C CYS A 178 1.95 4.97 -9.30
N CYS A 179 2.79 5.42 -8.35
CA CYS A 179 2.37 6.22 -7.21
C CYS A 179 1.68 7.54 -7.64
N ILE A 180 1.97 8.07 -8.82
CA ILE A 180 1.29 9.25 -9.37
C ILE A 180 -0.22 9.00 -9.49
N ALA A 181 -0.62 7.78 -9.87
CA ALA A 181 -2.04 7.41 -9.92
C ALA A 181 -2.68 7.44 -8.51
N THR A 182 -1.98 6.95 -7.48
CA THR A 182 -2.42 7.00 -6.08
C THR A 182 -2.69 8.43 -5.62
N PHE A 183 -1.75 9.35 -5.89
CA PHE A 183 -1.91 10.78 -5.59
C PHE A 183 -3.05 11.40 -6.38
N GLY A 184 -3.16 11.09 -7.68
CA GLY A 184 -4.19 11.62 -8.57
C GLY A 184 -5.60 11.26 -8.13
N VAL A 185 -5.86 9.97 -7.85
CA VAL A 185 -7.20 9.54 -7.40
C VAL A 185 -7.53 10.05 -6.00
N THR A 186 -6.53 10.20 -5.13
CA THR A 186 -6.72 10.78 -3.79
C THR A 186 -7.12 12.24 -3.86
N ALA A 187 -6.53 13.02 -4.77
CA ALA A 187 -6.88 14.44 -4.94
C ALA A 187 -8.33 14.68 -5.37
N LEU A 188 -8.96 13.68 -6.00
CA LEU A 188 -10.37 13.77 -6.42
C LEU A 188 -11.36 13.44 -5.30
N LEU A 189 -10.89 12.93 -4.15
CA LEU A 189 -11.76 12.52 -3.06
C LEU A 189 -12.37 13.71 -2.31
N LYS A 190 -13.66 13.57 -1.99
CA LYS A 190 -14.39 14.49 -1.12
C LYS A 190 -14.82 13.74 0.13
N ILE A 191 -14.18 14.06 1.25
CA ILE A 191 -14.43 13.43 2.56
C ILE A 191 -14.95 14.49 3.53
N HIS A 192 -15.98 14.13 4.31
CA HIS A 192 -16.51 15.00 5.36
C HIS A 192 -15.45 15.19 6.47
N PRO A 193 -15.21 16.44 6.94
CA PRO A 193 -14.14 16.73 7.90
C PRO A 193 -14.20 15.95 9.21
N GLU A 194 -15.41 15.62 9.67
CA GLU A 194 -15.63 14.97 10.96
C GLU A 194 -15.58 13.43 10.87
N PHE A 195 -15.53 12.86 9.65
CA PHE A 195 -15.52 11.41 9.50
C PHE A 195 -14.26 10.78 10.12
N GLY A 196 -14.50 9.75 10.92
CA GLY A 196 -13.43 9.00 11.61
C GLY A 196 -12.99 9.59 12.94
N LYS A 197 -13.42 10.81 13.31
CA LYS A 197 -13.14 11.37 14.64
C LYS A 197 -13.94 10.63 15.69
N LYS A 198 -13.29 10.30 16.80
CA LYS A 198 -13.95 9.79 17.99
C LYS A 198 -14.71 10.96 18.65
N THR A 199 -16.04 10.95 18.57
CA THR A 199 -16.87 11.85 19.36
C THR A 199 -16.68 11.48 20.84
N LEU A 200 -16.04 12.37 21.60
CA LEU A 200 -16.06 12.28 23.06
C LEU A 200 -17.53 12.51 23.45
N LYS A 201 -18.21 11.41 23.83
CA LYS A 201 -19.48 11.56 24.56
C LYS A 201 -19.14 12.27 25.86
N SER A 202 -19.56 13.52 25.98
CA SER A 202 -19.63 14.28 27.24
C SER A 202 -20.55 13.57 28.21
#